data_047355df175776b4cc4430c54b965b74
#
_entry.id   047355df175776b4cc4430c54b965b74
#
_cell.length_a   1.000
_cell.length_b   1.000
_cell.length_c   1.000
_cell.angle_alpha   90.00
_cell.angle_beta   90.00
_cell.angle_gamma   90.00
#
_symmetry.space_group_name_H-M   'P 1'
#
loop_
_entity.id
_entity.type
_entity.pdbx_description
1 polymer ?
#
loop_
_entity_poly.entity_id
_entity_poly.type
_entity_poly.pdbx_seq_one_letter_code
_entity_poly.pdbx_strand_id
1 'polypeptide(L)'
;MADEGGIGDARPAAPPAQPRAADRFCDAVDRVNSGLGRALALSIFVVTLVVLWEVFVRSVVGQATTWANETTIYLSACAYLVSGGYALAHRRHVRIDVIYDRLSSRTQARLDLFTFLFFLIYVGALIWVGTTLAWGSFLEGEGTGTPWNPRIWPVKFAIPIAGLLLLLQGVSNLLRDLGAARPKNRAT
;
A
#
# COMPACT_ATOMS: atom_id res chain seq x y z
N MET A 1 -7.06 30.17 -62.00
CA MET A 1 -8.08 30.15 -60.94
C MET A 1 -7.43 29.42 -59.75
N ALA A 2 -6.79 30.18 -58.89
CA ALA A 2 -5.93 29.67 -57.83
C ALA A 2 -6.80 29.36 -56.61
N ASP A 3 -6.72 28.13 -56.14
CA ASP A 3 -7.29 27.69 -54.87
C ASP A 3 -6.26 28.00 -53.77
N GLU A 4 -6.55 29.03 -52.97
CA GLU A 4 -5.76 29.39 -51.79
C GLU A 4 -6.15 28.45 -50.67
N GLY A 5 -5.36 27.37 -50.49
CA GLY A 5 -5.45 26.49 -49.34
C GLY A 5 -5.23 27.25 -48.04
N GLY A 6 -6.30 27.40 -47.22
CA GLY A 6 -6.27 28.01 -45.92
C GLY A 6 -5.29 27.32 -44.99
N ILE A 7 -4.24 28.02 -44.60
CA ILE A 7 -3.30 27.63 -43.55
C ILE A 7 -4.09 27.67 -42.22
N GLY A 8 -4.50 26.47 -41.78
CA GLY A 8 -5.18 26.32 -40.49
C GLY A 8 -4.29 26.88 -39.36
N ASP A 9 -4.83 27.90 -38.71
CA ASP A 9 -4.26 28.54 -37.52
C ASP A 9 -4.12 27.51 -36.38
N ALA A 10 -2.97 26.83 -36.34
CA ALA A 10 -2.60 25.90 -35.30
C ALA A 10 -2.35 26.70 -34.00
N ARG A 11 -3.42 26.93 -33.23
CA ARG A 11 -3.28 27.49 -31.88
C ARG A 11 -2.26 26.70 -31.11
N PRO A 12 -1.22 27.36 -30.54
CA PRO A 12 -0.23 26.65 -29.74
C PRO A 12 -0.94 25.93 -28.58
N ALA A 13 -0.62 24.64 -28.42
CA ALA A 13 -1.15 23.84 -27.33
C ALA A 13 -0.88 24.54 -25.99
N ALA A 14 -1.94 24.73 -25.20
CA ALA A 14 -1.82 25.36 -23.88
C ALA A 14 -0.74 24.60 -23.05
N PRO A 15 0.14 25.32 -22.35
CA PRO A 15 1.16 24.70 -21.53
C PRO A 15 0.52 23.74 -20.52
N PRO A 16 1.15 22.58 -20.23
CA PRO A 16 0.62 21.61 -19.29
C PRO A 16 0.40 22.27 -17.93
N ALA A 17 -0.80 22.13 -17.39
CA ALA A 17 -1.17 22.72 -16.09
C ALA A 17 -0.17 22.23 -15.02
N GLN A 18 0.37 23.14 -14.24
CA GLN A 18 1.31 22.81 -13.16
C GLN A 18 0.62 21.85 -12.16
N PRO A 19 1.29 20.75 -11.76
CA PRO A 19 0.71 19.79 -10.82
C PRO A 19 0.41 20.48 -9.49
N ARG A 20 -0.82 20.34 -9.02
CA ARG A 20 -1.28 20.87 -7.73
C ARG A 20 -0.50 20.21 -6.59
N ALA A 21 -0.39 20.85 -5.44
CA ALA A 21 0.27 20.29 -4.26
C ALA A 21 -0.31 18.91 -3.86
N ALA A 22 -1.63 18.73 -4.05
CA ALA A 22 -2.30 17.43 -3.83
C ALA A 22 -1.80 16.34 -4.78
N ASP A 23 -1.54 16.67 -6.06
CA ASP A 23 -1.04 15.69 -7.04
C ASP A 23 0.38 15.22 -6.68
N ARG A 24 1.23 16.16 -6.25
CA ARG A 24 2.59 15.85 -5.77
C ARG A 24 2.60 14.96 -4.54
N PHE A 25 1.69 15.20 -3.59
CA PHE A 25 1.51 14.36 -2.41
C PHE A 25 1.07 12.95 -2.81
N CYS A 26 0.05 12.82 -3.65
CA CYS A 26 -0.44 11.53 -4.13
C CYS A 26 0.66 10.74 -4.85
N ASP A 27 1.44 11.40 -5.72
CA ASP A 27 2.55 10.76 -6.45
C ASP A 27 3.70 10.34 -5.52
N ALA A 28 3.95 11.08 -4.45
CA ALA A 28 4.94 10.72 -3.45
C ALA A 28 4.51 9.46 -2.67
N VAL A 29 3.26 9.42 -2.22
CA VAL A 29 2.68 8.27 -1.50
C VAL A 29 2.69 7.02 -2.38
N ASP A 30 2.26 7.12 -3.64
CA ASP A 30 2.28 6.01 -4.60
C ASP A 30 3.71 5.50 -4.86
N ARG A 31 4.67 6.41 -4.96
CA ARG A 31 6.08 6.04 -5.17
C ARG A 31 6.65 5.29 -3.98
N VAL A 32 6.35 5.73 -2.76
CA VAL A 32 6.76 5.05 -1.53
C VAL A 32 6.14 3.65 -1.46
N ASN A 33 4.83 3.54 -1.61
CA ASN A 33 4.14 2.25 -1.55
C ASN A 33 4.58 1.29 -2.68
N SER A 34 4.77 1.79 -3.90
CA SER A 34 5.26 0.98 -5.02
C SER A 34 6.73 0.58 -4.85
N GLY A 35 7.56 1.43 -4.26
CA GLY A 35 8.95 1.13 -3.92
C GLY A 35 9.04 0.03 -2.86
N LEU A 36 8.29 0.17 -1.78
CA LEU A 36 8.18 -0.82 -0.73
C LEU A 36 7.65 -2.16 -1.26
N GLY A 37 6.60 -2.14 -2.09
CA GLY A 37 6.05 -3.35 -2.71
C GLY A 37 7.07 -4.11 -3.54
N ARG A 38 7.93 -3.42 -4.28
CA ARG A 38 9.04 -4.05 -5.03
C ARG A 38 10.12 -4.63 -4.11
N ALA A 39 10.49 -3.90 -3.05
CA ALA A 39 11.44 -4.40 -2.06
C ALA A 39 10.91 -5.66 -1.36
N LEU A 40 9.60 -5.71 -1.09
CA LEU A 40 8.95 -6.87 -0.48
C LEU A 40 8.85 -8.07 -1.43
N ALA A 41 8.71 -7.84 -2.74
CA ALA A 41 8.79 -8.92 -3.72
C ALA A 41 10.14 -9.63 -3.66
N LEU A 42 11.23 -8.87 -3.43
CA LEU A 42 12.57 -9.45 -3.18
C LEU A 42 12.62 -10.24 -1.88
N SER A 43 11.89 -9.86 -0.83
CA SER A 43 11.87 -10.60 0.43
C SER A 43 11.28 -12.00 0.28
N ILE A 44 10.34 -12.20 -0.62
CA ILE A 44 9.79 -13.53 -0.94
C ILE A 44 10.89 -14.45 -1.49
N PHE A 45 11.74 -13.91 -2.36
CA PHE A 45 12.88 -14.66 -2.88
C PHE A 45 13.88 -15.04 -1.76
N VAL A 46 14.17 -14.10 -0.85
CA VAL A 46 15.04 -14.36 0.31
C VAL A 46 14.43 -15.43 1.22
N VAL A 47 13.13 -15.33 1.51
CA VAL A 47 12.39 -16.35 2.30
C VAL A 47 12.50 -17.71 1.65
N THR A 48 12.33 -17.80 0.32
CA THR A 48 12.47 -19.05 -0.41
C THR A 48 13.87 -19.66 -0.25
N LEU A 49 14.91 -18.84 -0.35
CA LEU A 49 16.29 -19.30 -0.16
C LEU A 49 16.54 -19.79 1.28
N VAL A 50 16.00 -19.08 2.29
CA VAL A 50 16.13 -19.50 3.69
C VAL A 50 15.44 -20.84 3.93
N VAL A 51 14.23 -21.04 3.37
CA VAL A 51 13.51 -22.31 3.47
C VAL A 51 14.25 -23.44 2.76
N LEU A 52 14.78 -23.20 1.56
CA LEU A 52 15.58 -24.19 0.85
C LEU A 52 16.84 -24.57 1.63
N TRP A 53 17.52 -23.59 2.22
CA TRP A 53 18.66 -23.82 3.11
C TRP A 53 18.27 -24.68 4.31
N GLU A 54 17.17 -24.38 4.96
CA GLU A 54 16.67 -25.16 6.11
C GLU A 54 16.37 -26.61 5.70
N VAL A 55 15.71 -26.82 4.56
CA VAL A 55 15.42 -28.17 4.04
C VAL A 55 16.72 -28.93 3.75
N PHE A 56 17.69 -28.25 3.15
CA PHE A 56 19.02 -28.87 2.86
C PHE A 56 19.71 -29.28 4.15
N VAL A 57 19.84 -28.37 5.12
CA VAL A 57 20.54 -28.66 6.40
C VAL A 57 19.82 -29.79 7.14
N ARG A 58 18.51 -29.79 7.20
CA ARG A 58 17.70 -30.82 7.84
C ARG A 58 17.89 -32.18 7.17
N SER A 59 18.01 -32.20 5.85
CA SER A 59 18.18 -33.45 5.09
C SER A 59 19.60 -34.03 5.19
N VAL A 60 20.62 -33.17 5.25
CA VAL A 60 22.04 -33.58 5.23
C VAL A 60 22.61 -33.76 6.66
N VAL A 61 22.29 -32.80 7.55
CA VAL A 61 22.85 -32.78 8.92
C VAL A 61 21.90 -33.47 9.91
N GLY A 62 20.63 -33.66 9.54
CA GLY A 62 19.61 -34.31 10.38
C GLY A 62 19.07 -33.42 11.53
N GLN A 63 19.46 -32.15 11.58
CA GLN A 63 19.03 -31.20 12.61
C GLN A 63 18.45 -29.95 11.99
N ALA A 64 17.41 -29.40 12.62
CA ALA A 64 16.83 -28.13 12.21
C ALA A 64 17.72 -26.95 12.68
N THR A 65 17.80 -25.89 11.86
CA THR A 65 18.45 -24.66 12.30
C THR A 65 17.53 -23.90 13.26
N THR A 66 18.10 -23.22 14.26
CA THR A 66 17.33 -22.50 15.28
C THR A 66 16.77 -21.18 14.75
N TRP A 67 17.35 -20.59 13.69
CA TRP A 67 17.08 -19.24 13.22
C TRP A 67 16.21 -19.18 11.95
N ALA A 68 16.24 -20.20 11.09
CA ALA A 68 15.61 -20.13 9.76
C ALA A 68 14.09 -19.96 9.83
N ASN A 69 13.44 -20.70 10.74
CA ASN A 69 11.98 -20.63 10.91
C ASN A 69 11.52 -19.23 11.35
N GLU A 70 12.20 -18.63 12.32
CA GLU A 70 11.85 -17.31 12.84
C GLU A 70 12.16 -16.20 11.83
N THR A 71 13.29 -16.30 11.13
CA THR A 71 13.61 -15.37 10.04
C THR A 71 12.54 -15.40 8.96
N THR A 72 12.08 -16.60 8.58
CA THR A 72 10.98 -16.77 7.61
C THR A 72 9.70 -16.12 8.08
N ILE A 73 9.31 -16.34 9.35
CA ILE A 73 8.10 -15.74 9.93
C ILE A 73 8.22 -14.22 9.95
N TYR A 74 9.35 -13.65 10.37
CA TYR A 74 9.55 -12.21 10.49
C TYR A 74 9.52 -11.51 9.12
N LEU A 75 10.25 -12.04 8.15
CA LEU A 75 10.26 -11.50 6.79
C LEU A 75 8.87 -11.59 6.16
N SER A 76 8.19 -12.73 6.30
CA SER A 76 6.85 -12.93 5.75
C SER A 76 5.83 -12.01 6.42
N ALA A 77 5.87 -11.86 7.76
CA ALA A 77 4.96 -10.96 8.47
C ALA A 77 5.13 -9.50 8.01
N CYS A 78 6.37 -9.01 7.92
CA CYS A 78 6.64 -7.67 7.39
C CYS A 78 6.17 -7.52 5.93
N ALA A 79 6.41 -8.54 5.09
CA ALA A 79 5.98 -8.53 3.69
C ALA A 79 4.45 -8.43 3.58
N TYR A 80 3.70 -9.25 4.32
CA TYR A 80 2.24 -9.23 4.31
C TYR A 80 1.67 -7.91 4.81
N LEU A 81 2.19 -7.38 5.92
CA LEU A 81 1.71 -6.12 6.49
C LEU A 81 1.89 -4.95 5.53
N VAL A 82 3.07 -4.80 4.95
CA VAL A 82 3.39 -3.66 4.07
C VAL A 82 2.77 -3.83 2.68
N SER A 83 2.51 -5.06 2.21
CA SER A 83 1.86 -5.32 0.91
C SER A 83 0.45 -4.72 0.81
N GLY A 84 -0.25 -4.52 1.92
CA GLY A 84 -1.56 -3.87 1.96
C GLY A 84 -1.56 -2.47 1.34
N GLY A 85 -0.57 -1.64 1.67
CA GLY A 85 -0.41 -0.29 1.08
C GLY A 85 -0.16 -0.35 -0.44
N TYR A 86 0.68 -1.28 -0.88
CA TYR A 86 0.94 -1.53 -2.31
C TYR A 86 -0.32 -1.97 -3.06
N ALA A 87 -1.08 -2.91 -2.50
CA ALA A 87 -2.33 -3.37 -3.10
C ALA A 87 -3.35 -2.24 -3.25
N LEU A 88 -3.45 -1.37 -2.25
CA LEU A 88 -4.35 -0.21 -2.28
C LEU A 88 -3.88 0.84 -3.30
N ALA A 89 -2.56 1.05 -3.46
CA ALA A 89 -1.98 1.96 -4.45
C ALA A 89 -2.33 1.57 -5.89
N HIS A 90 -2.33 0.27 -6.17
CA HIS A 90 -2.62 -0.24 -7.52
C HIS A 90 -4.12 -0.48 -7.78
N ARG A 91 -5.00 0.05 -6.91
CA ARG A 91 -6.47 -0.11 -7.00
C ARG A 91 -6.93 -1.57 -7.19
N ARG A 92 -6.09 -2.53 -6.79
CA ARG A 92 -6.40 -3.97 -6.85
C ARG A 92 -7.30 -4.44 -5.70
N HIS A 93 -7.86 -3.50 -4.92
CA HIS A 93 -8.98 -3.83 -4.04
C HIS A 93 -10.16 -4.22 -4.92
N VAL A 94 -10.64 -5.43 -4.71
CA VAL A 94 -11.78 -6.01 -5.42
C VAL A 94 -12.98 -5.06 -5.21
N ARG A 95 -13.23 -4.18 -6.17
CA ARG A 95 -14.53 -3.54 -6.29
C ARG A 95 -15.43 -4.58 -6.95
N ILE A 96 -16.58 -4.81 -6.39
CA ILE A 96 -17.62 -5.60 -7.03
C ILE A 96 -18.28 -4.66 -8.05
N ASP A 97 -17.56 -4.40 -9.15
CA ASP A 97 -17.94 -3.40 -10.17
C ASP A 97 -19.31 -3.74 -10.77
N VAL A 98 -19.65 -5.04 -10.85
CA VAL A 98 -20.93 -5.51 -11.43
C VAL A 98 -22.16 -4.97 -10.68
N ILE A 99 -22.08 -4.82 -9.34
CA ILE A 99 -23.19 -4.26 -8.55
C ILE A 99 -23.07 -2.74 -8.48
N TYR A 100 -21.86 -2.23 -8.36
CA TYR A 100 -21.58 -0.81 -8.21
C TYR A 100 -22.02 -0.01 -9.45
N ASP A 101 -21.75 -0.50 -10.66
CA ASP A 101 -22.13 0.14 -11.93
C ASP A 101 -23.65 0.23 -12.17
N ARG A 102 -24.44 -0.60 -11.45
CA ARG A 102 -25.92 -0.55 -11.52
C ARG A 102 -26.55 0.45 -10.57
N LEU A 103 -25.75 1.06 -9.69
CA LEU A 103 -26.26 2.01 -8.70
C LEU A 103 -26.26 3.43 -9.23
N SER A 104 -27.24 4.26 -8.78
CA SER A 104 -27.25 5.68 -9.11
C SER A 104 -26.00 6.39 -8.55
N SER A 105 -25.51 7.43 -9.22
CA SER A 105 -24.33 8.20 -8.80
C SER A 105 -24.41 8.70 -7.36
N ARG A 106 -25.63 9.01 -6.86
CA ARG A 106 -25.84 9.41 -5.47
C ARG A 106 -25.66 8.27 -4.48
N THR A 107 -26.08 7.06 -4.86
CA THR A 107 -25.93 5.86 -4.02
C THR A 107 -24.46 5.42 -4.00
N GLN A 108 -23.77 5.50 -5.13
CA GLN A 108 -22.33 5.25 -5.23
C GLN A 108 -21.56 6.16 -4.26
N ALA A 109 -21.80 7.48 -4.32
CA ALA A 109 -21.13 8.43 -3.43
C ALA A 109 -21.39 8.18 -1.93
N ARG A 110 -22.61 7.75 -1.56
CA ARG A 110 -22.94 7.38 -0.18
C ARG A 110 -22.22 6.11 0.27
N LEU A 111 -22.15 5.11 -0.59
CA LEU A 111 -21.41 3.88 -0.32
C LEU A 111 -19.93 4.12 -0.18
N ASP A 112 -19.35 4.95 -1.05
CA ASP A 112 -17.93 5.32 -0.97
C ASP A 112 -17.61 6.02 0.35
N LEU A 113 -18.45 6.96 0.77
CA LEU A 113 -18.28 7.67 2.04
C LEU A 113 -18.43 6.72 3.24
N PHE A 114 -19.39 5.82 3.20
CA PHE A 114 -19.61 4.83 4.25
C PHE A 114 -18.43 3.87 4.34
N THR A 115 -17.98 3.32 3.22
CA THR A 115 -16.84 2.42 3.15
C THR A 115 -15.55 3.12 3.62
N PHE A 116 -15.36 4.39 3.25
CA PHE A 116 -14.21 5.17 3.69
C PHE A 116 -14.22 5.42 5.20
N LEU A 117 -15.40 5.65 5.81
CA LEU A 117 -15.51 5.79 7.26
C LEU A 117 -15.09 4.49 7.97
N PHE A 118 -15.58 3.33 7.52
CA PHE A 118 -15.16 2.03 8.07
C PHE A 118 -13.67 1.77 7.86
N PHE A 119 -13.14 2.14 6.71
CA PHE A 119 -11.71 2.08 6.43
C PHE A 119 -10.91 2.92 7.45
N LEU A 120 -11.33 4.15 7.74
CA LEU A 120 -10.67 5.02 8.72
C LEU A 120 -10.72 4.42 10.13
N ILE A 121 -11.87 3.88 10.55
CA ILE A 121 -12.03 3.23 11.85
C ILE A 121 -11.09 2.03 11.96
N TYR A 122 -11.08 1.18 10.94
CA TYR A 122 -10.22 -0.01 10.89
C TYR A 122 -8.74 0.35 10.95
N VAL A 123 -8.30 1.27 10.09
CA VAL A 123 -6.89 1.68 10.03
C VAL A 123 -6.48 2.44 11.28
N GLY A 124 -7.37 3.28 11.84
CA GLY A 124 -7.15 3.96 13.11
C GLY A 124 -6.96 2.97 14.27
N ALA A 125 -7.82 1.95 14.36
CA ALA A 125 -7.68 0.89 15.32
C ALA A 125 -6.37 0.09 15.13
N LEU A 126 -6.00 -0.20 13.89
CA LEU A 126 -4.76 -0.91 13.55
C LEU A 126 -3.52 -0.11 14.01
N ILE A 127 -3.50 1.20 13.78
CA ILE A 127 -2.41 2.08 14.22
C ILE A 127 -2.37 2.14 15.75
N TRP A 128 -3.51 2.36 16.39
CA TRP A 128 -3.59 2.49 17.85
C TRP A 128 -3.16 1.21 18.56
N VAL A 129 -3.82 0.09 18.25
CA VAL A 129 -3.52 -1.21 18.86
C VAL A 129 -2.11 -1.67 18.50
N GLY A 130 -1.70 -1.52 17.23
CA GLY A 130 -0.36 -1.88 16.77
C GLY A 130 0.73 -1.11 17.49
N THR A 131 0.54 0.20 17.70
CA THR A 131 1.51 1.04 18.45
C THR A 131 1.58 0.62 19.90
N THR A 132 0.45 0.37 20.54
CA THR A 132 0.41 -0.07 21.95
C THR A 132 1.13 -1.40 22.16
N LEU A 133 0.86 -2.37 21.28
CA LEU A 133 1.51 -3.68 21.30
C LEU A 133 3.02 -3.59 21.02
N ALA A 134 3.41 -2.80 20.01
CA ALA A 134 4.81 -2.63 19.66
C ALA A 134 5.59 -1.93 20.78
N TRP A 135 5.00 -0.91 21.38
CA TRP A 135 5.61 -0.14 22.46
C TRP A 135 5.76 -0.97 23.74
N GLY A 136 4.72 -1.73 24.11
CA GLY A 136 4.80 -2.65 25.26
C GLY A 136 5.90 -3.70 25.05
N SER A 137 5.93 -4.33 23.88
CA SER A 137 6.96 -5.31 23.52
C SER A 137 8.39 -4.74 23.54
N PHE A 138 8.53 -3.47 23.14
CA PHE A 138 9.82 -2.76 23.18
C PHE A 138 10.28 -2.51 24.63
N LEU A 139 9.39 -2.03 25.51
CA LEU A 139 9.72 -1.75 26.90
C LEU A 139 10.07 -3.02 27.70
N GLU A 140 9.33 -4.10 27.45
CA GLU A 140 9.56 -5.40 28.11
C GLU A 140 10.76 -6.14 27.55
N GLY A 141 11.28 -5.71 26.40
CA GLY A 141 12.35 -6.41 25.70
C GLY A 141 11.96 -7.82 25.26
N GLU A 142 10.67 -8.01 24.91
CA GLU A 142 10.05 -9.28 24.61
C GLU A 142 10.82 -10.06 23.51
N GLY A 143 11.12 -11.32 23.81
CA GLY A 143 11.72 -12.28 22.87
C GLY A 143 10.73 -13.38 22.51
N THR A 144 11.10 -14.23 21.53
CA THR A 144 10.26 -15.34 21.07
C THR A 144 10.17 -16.51 22.04
N GLY A 145 11.07 -16.58 23.05
CA GLY A 145 11.15 -17.72 23.95
C GLY A 145 11.77 -18.99 23.34
N THR A 146 12.26 -18.90 22.12
CA THR A 146 12.91 -20.00 21.38
C THR A 146 14.42 -20.05 21.67
N PRO A 147 15.15 -21.08 21.26
CA PRO A 147 16.61 -21.17 21.44
C PRO A 147 17.40 -20.01 20.83
N TRP A 148 16.90 -19.41 19.72
CA TRP A 148 17.51 -18.21 19.12
C TRP A 148 17.08 -16.93 19.81
N ASN A 149 15.83 -16.88 20.28
CA ASN A 149 15.23 -15.80 21.06
C ASN A 149 15.42 -14.37 20.50
N PRO A 150 15.12 -14.10 19.22
CA PRO A 150 15.19 -12.76 18.69
C PRO A 150 14.12 -11.86 19.33
N ARG A 151 14.36 -10.54 19.31
CA ARG A 151 13.41 -9.55 19.79
C ARG A 151 12.20 -9.45 18.85
N ILE A 152 10.98 -9.43 19.39
CA ILE A 152 9.74 -9.40 18.64
C ILE A 152 9.33 -7.98 18.25
N TRP A 153 9.73 -6.97 19.04
CA TRP A 153 9.31 -5.59 18.85
C TRP A 153 9.52 -5.04 17.42
N PRO A 154 10.58 -5.37 16.65
CA PRO A 154 10.74 -4.81 15.29
C PRO A 154 9.62 -5.25 14.35
N VAL A 155 9.15 -6.49 14.48
CA VAL A 155 8.03 -7.00 13.68
C VAL A 155 6.71 -6.37 14.11
N LYS A 156 6.52 -6.17 15.41
CA LYS A 156 5.33 -5.50 15.94
C LYS A 156 5.24 -4.04 15.47
N PHE A 157 6.36 -3.34 15.31
CA PHE A 157 6.38 -1.99 14.72
C PHE A 157 5.97 -1.97 13.25
N ALA A 158 6.09 -3.07 12.52
CA ALA A 158 5.59 -3.14 11.15
C ALA A 158 4.07 -2.96 11.08
N ILE A 159 3.32 -3.28 12.15
CA ILE A 159 1.85 -3.14 12.19
C ILE A 159 1.41 -1.67 12.09
N PRO A 160 1.83 -0.76 12.99
CA PRO A 160 1.45 0.65 12.88
C PRO A 160 2.04 1.33 11.64
N ILE A 161 3.23 0.92 11.19
CA ILE A 161 3.82 1.43 9.94
C ILE A 161 2.94 1.05 8.75
N ALA A 162 2.51 -0.21 8.66
CA ALA A 162 1.60 -0.67 7.62
C ALA A 162 0.24 0.07 7.68
N GLY A 163 -0.29 0.28 8.88
CA GLY A 163 -1.50 1.08 9.08
C GLY A 163 -1.33 2.51 8.56
N LEU A 164 -0.19 3.14 8.85
CA LEU A 164 0.12 4.50 8.37
C LEU A 164 0.22 4.56 6.83
N LEU A 165 0.87 3.58 6.21
CA LEU A 165 0.97 3.46 4.75
C LEU A 165 -0.41 3.28 4.11
N LEU A 166 -1.27 2.44 4.71
CA LEU A 166 -2.65 2.25 4.28
C LEU A 166 -3.44 3.56 4.39
N LEU A 167 -3.32 4.28 5.51
CA LEU A 167 -3.99 5.56 5.73
C LEU A 167 -3.60 6.59 4.68
N LEU A 168 -2.30 6.78 4.47
CA LEU A 168 -1.78 7.72 3.49
C LEU A 168 -2.27 7.37 2.08
N GLN A 169 -2.29 6.09 1.73
CA GLN A 169 -2.78 5.64 0.42
C GLN A 169 -4.29 5.82 0.28
N GLY A 170 -5.07 5.52 1.32
CA GLY A 170 -6.52 5.74 1.32
C GLY A 170 -6.89 7.21 1.14
N VAL A 171 -6.19 8.11 1.83
CA VAL A 171 -6.34 9.57 1.67
C VAL A 171 -5.93 10.01 0.27
N SER A 172 -4.82 9.50 -0.27
CA SER A 172 -4.36 9.78 -1.63
C SER A 172 -5.41 9.40 -2.67
N ASN A 173 -5.99 8.21 -2.55
CA ASN A 173 -7.03 7.74 -3.46
C ASN A 173 -8.30 8.63 -3.37
N LEU A 174 -8.73 8.99 -2.14
CA LEU A 174 -9.87 9.89 -1.95
C LEU A 174 -9.64 11.26 -2.59
N LEU A 175 -8.45 11.85 -2.41
CA LEU A 175 -8.12 13.16 -3.02
C LEU A 175 -8.17 13.10 -4.54
N ARG A 176 -7.72 12.01 -5.15
CA ARG A 176 -7.79 11.79 -6.61
C ARG A 176 -9.23 11.65 -7.08
N ASP A 177 -10.05 10.88 -6.38
CA ASP A 177 -11.45 10.67 -6.74
C ASP A 177 -12.26 11.97 -6.61
N LEU A 178 -12.01 12.77 -5.58
CA LEU A 178 -12.61 14.11 -5.43
C LEU A 178 -12.11 15.10 -6.50
N GLY A 179 -10.85 15.00 -6.90
CA GLY A 179 -10.26 15.79 -7.98
C GLY A 179 -10.86 15.47 -9.35
N ALA A 180 -11.13 14.18 -9.60
CA ALA A 180 -11.73 13.70 -10.84
C ALA A 180 -13.23 14.05 -10.93
N ALA A 181 -13.93 14.12 -9.80
CA ALA A 181 -15.35 14.47 -9.73
C ALA A 181 -15.65 15.98 -10.00
N ARG A 182 -14.63 16.84 -10.02
CA ARG A 182 -14.81 18.26 -10.35
C ARG A 182 -15.08 18.41 -11.86
N PRO A 183 -16.21 19.00 -12.28
CA PRO A 183 -16.48 19.24 -13.68
C PRO A 183 -15.34 20.10 -14.26
N LYS A 184 -14.69 19.61 -15.32
CA LYS A 184 -13.82 20.43 -16.16
C LYS A 184 -14.68 21.61 -16.65
N ASN A 185 -14.46 22.79 -16.09
CA ASN A 185 -15.10 24.01 -16.58
C ASN A 185 -14.72 24.11 -18.06
N ARG A 186 -15.64 23.71 -18.94
CA ARG A 186 -15.52 23.98 -20.36
C ARG A 186 -15.67 25.51 -20.46
N ALA A 187 -14.52 26.18 -20.56
CA ALA A 187 -14.49 27.54 -21.04
C ALA A 187 -15.06 27.50 -22.46
N THR A 188 -16.28 28.01 -22.59
CA THR A 188 -16.92 28.38 -23.85
C THR A 188 -16.15 29.53 -24.48
#